data_949a9033b618ef39518d0d5d62e6ddad
#
_entry.id   949a9033b618ef39518d0d5d62e6ddad
#
_cell.length_a   1.000
_cell.length_b   1.000
_cell.length_c   1.000
_cell.angle_alpha   90.00
_cell.angle_beta   90.00
_cell.angle_gamma   90.00
#
_symmetry.space_group_name_H-M   'P 1'
#
loop_
_entity.id
_entity.type
_entity.pdbx_description
1 polymer ?
#
loop_
_entity_poly.entity_id
_entity_poly.type
_entity_poly.pdbx_seq_one_letter_code
_entity_poly.pdbx_strand_id
1 'polypeptide(L)'
;MSAIPWVGQDIVEFIWGGFSVNNATLNRFFALHFLLPFVLAALALMHLIALHDTVGSSNPLGVSGNYDRLPFAPYFIFKDLITIFIFMFILSIFVFFIPNALGDSENYVMANPMQTPPAIVPEWYKRCHLILLFAGNS
;
A
#
# COMPACT_ATOMS: atom_id res chain seq x y z
N MET A 1 -14.77 -1.00 5.21
CA MET A 1 -15.51 0.28 5.35
C MET A 1 -16.93 0.06 5.80
N SER A 2 -17.68 -0.91 5.24
CA SER A 2 -19.06 -1.22 5.68
C SER A 2 -19.22 -1.54 7.18
N ALA A 3 -18.16 -1.92 7.86
CA ALA A 3 -18.19 -2.21 9.31
C ALA A 3 -18.23 -0.96 10.22
N ILE A 4 -18.14 0.25 9.65
CA ILE A 4 -18.25 1.48 10.43
C ILE A 4 -19.72 1.69 10.80
N PRO A 5 -20.07 1.79 12.10
CA PRO A 5 -21.45 1.94 12.50
C PRO A 5 -22.08 3.23 11.93
N TRP A 6 -23.33 3.14 11.52
CA TRP A 6 -24.22 4.16 10.95
C TRP A 6 -23.88 4.68 9.54
N VAL A 7 -22.61 4.89 9.22
CA VAL A 7 -22.21 5.53 7.94
C VAL A 7 -21.44 4.59 7.00
N GLY A 8 -21.13 3.39 7.45
CA GLY A 8 -20.29 2.46 6.67
C GLY A 8 -20.89 2.07 5.33
N GLN A 9 -22.18 1.82 5.29
CA GLN A 9 -22.88 1.43 4.06
C GLN A 9 -22.92 2.61 3.08
N ASP A 10 -23.25 3.80 3.55
CA ASP A 10 -23.31 5.01 2.73
C ASP A 10 -21.95 5.34 2.10
N ILE A 11 -20.88 5.16 2.87
CA ILE A 11 -19.51 5.34 2.37
C ILE A 11 -19.19 4.33 1.26
N VAL A 12 -19.57 3.08 1.43
CA VAL A 12 -19.33 2.04 0.42
C VAL A 12 -20.11 2.35 -0.87
N GLU A 13 -21.36 2.70 -0.78
CA GLU A 13 -22.19 3.06 -1.94
C GLU A 13 -21.69 4.32 -2.64
N PHE A 14 -21.22 5.29 -1.87
CA PHE A 14 -20.60 6.49 -2.41
C PHE A 14 -19.31 6.17 -3.21
N ILE A 15 -18.46 5.29 -2.66
CA ILE A 15 -17.22 4.89 -3.33
C ILE A 15 -17.50 4.05 -4.59
N TRP A 16 -18.47 3.14 -4.52
CA TRP A 16 -18.88 2.39 -5.70
C TRP A 16 -19.57 3.26 -6.75
N GLY A 17 -20.22 4.35 -6.32
CA GLY A 17 -21.03 5.19 -7.18
C GLY A 17 -22.35 4.55 -7.57
N GLY A 18 -22.86 3.63 -6.76
CA GLY A 18 -24.10 2.89 -6.94
C GLY A 18 -24.22 1.74 -5.95
N PHE A 19 -25.22 0.89 -6.15
CA PHE A 19 -25.53 -0.20 -5.21
C PHE A 19 -24.64 -1.44 -5.37
N SER A 20 -23.81 -1.50 -6.42
CA SER A 20 -22.93 -2.62 -6.68
C SER A 20 -21.69 -2.20 -7.48
N VAL A 21 -20.68 -3.06 -7.49
CA VAL A 21 -19.48 -2.88 -8.31
C VAL A 21 -19.81 -3.18 -9.76
N ASN A 22 -19.48 -2.24 -10.65
CA ASN A 22 -19.66 -2.35 -12.09
C ASN A 22 -18.37 -1.95 -12.83
N ASN A 23 -18.39 -1.98 -14.15
CA ASN A 23 -17.25 -1.60 -14.97
C ASN A 23 -16.80 -0.14 -14.73
N ALA A 24 -17.74 0.77 -14.51
CA ALA A 24 -17.43 2.17 -14.19
C ALA A 24 -16.66 2.30 -12.86
N THR A 25 -17.02 1.53 -11.85
CA THR A 25 -16.32 1.47 -10.56
C THR A 25 -14.88 0.98 -10.75
N LEU A 26 -14.67 -0.09 -11.51
CA LEU A 26 -13.35 -0.64 -11.79
C LEU A 26 -12.48 0.35 -12.56
N ASN A 27 -13.03 1.04 -13.55
CA ASN A 27 -12.30 2.03 -14.33
C ASN A 27 -11.83 3.22 -13.48
N ARG A 28 -12.67 3.71 -12.57
CA ARG A 28 -12.24 4.82 -11.68
C ARG A 28 -11.18 4.37 -10.68
N PHE A 29 -11.23 3.15 -10.20
CA PHE A 29 -10.17 2.60 -9.33
C PHE A 29 -8.88 2.34 -10.09
N PHE A 30 -8.96 1.92 -11.35
CA PHE A 30 -7.78 1.82 -12.20
C PHE A 30 -7.11 3.18 -12.40
N ALA A 31 -7.89 4.23 -12.68
CA ALA A 31 -7.37 5.59 -12.82
C ALA A 31 -6.69 6.09 -11.54
N LEU A 32 -7.27 5.82 -10.37
CA LEU A 32 -6.67 6.13 -9.08
C LEU A 32 -5.39 5.33 -8.83
N HIS A 33 -5.38 4.03 -9.16
CA HIS A 33 -4.20 3.18 -9.01
C HIS A 33 -3.05 3.60 -9.92
N PHE A 34 -3.36 4.21 -11.08
CA PHE A 34 -2.34 4.81 -11.93
C PHE A 34 -1.77 6.10 -11.32
N LEU A 35 -2.62 6.97 -10.78
CA LEU A 35 -2.23 8.28 -10.26
C LEU A 35 -1.55 8.22 -8.90
N LEU A 36 -2.06 7.41 -7.97
CA LEU A 36 -1.62 7.39 -6.57
C LEU A 36 -0.14 7.03 -6.36
N PRO A 37 0.50 6.15 -7.13
CA PRO A 37 1.93 5.91 -7.01
C PRO A 37 2.80 7.16 -7.23
N PHE A 38 2.41 8.03 -8.15
CA PHE A 38 3.12 9.30 -8.37
C PHE A 38 2.92 10.27 -7.19
N VAL A 39 1.72 10.31 -6.63
CA VAL A 39 1.44 11.07 -5.40
C VAL A 39 2.28 10.54 -4.23
N LEU A 40 2.39 9.22 -4.08
CA LEU A 40 3.23 8.61 -3.06
C LEU A 40 4.71 8.94 -3.25
N ALA A 41 5.20 8.97 -4.48
CA ALA A 41 6.57 9.37 -4.77
C ALA A 41 6.83 10.84 -4.35
N ALA A 42 5.89 11.73 -4.63
CA ALA A 42 5.98 13.12 -4.19
C ALA A 42 5.95 13.25 -2.65
N LEU A 43 5.08 12.48 -1.99
CA LEU A 43 4.99 12.47 -0.52
C LEU A 43 6.26 11.89 0.12
N ALA A 44 6.86 10.85 -0.47
CA ALA A 44 8.12 10.29 -0.01
C ALA A 44 9.26 11.32 -0.13
N LEU A 45 9.30 12.07 -1.22
CA LEU A 45 10.26 13.17 -1.38
C LEU A 45 10.06 14.25 -0.32
N MET A 46 8.82 14.68 -0.08
CA MET A 46 8.51 15.64 0.99
C MET A 46 8.91 15.11 2.37
N HIS A 47 8.70 13.83 2.63
CA HIS A 47 9.10 13.18 3.88
C HIS A 47 10.61 13.23 4.10
N LEU A 48 11.39 12.99 3.05
CA LEU A 48 12.85 13.11 3.08
C LEU A 48 13.32 14.56 3.28
N ILE A 49 12.67 15.52 2.63
CA ILE A 49 12.97 16.94 2.82
C ILE A 49 12.73 17.36 4.26
N ALA A 50 11.59 16.97 4.85
CA ALA A 50 11.28 17.25 6.25
C ALA A 50 12.27 16.60 7.23
N LEU A 51 12.75 15.38 6.91
CA LEU A 51 13.79 14.73 7.71
C LEU A 51 15.10 15.53 7.69
N HIS A 52 15.51 16.01 6.52
CA HIS A 52 16.76 16.78 6.38
C HIS A 52 16.67 18.16 7.03
N ASP A 53 15.48 18.76 7.13
CA ASP A 53 15.27 20.06 7.76
C ASP A 53 15.49 20.00 9.30
N THR A 54 15.20 18.89 9.94
CA THR A 54 15.33 18.65 11.38
C THR A 54 16.62 17.96 11.80
N VAL A 55 17.78 18.45 11.39
CA VAL A 55 19.11 17.99 11.89
C VAL A 55 19.41 16.49 11.65
N GLY A 56 18.85 15.87 10.62
CA GLY A 56 19.13 14.48 10.26
C GLY A 56 18.28 13.46 11.01
N SER A 57 18.68 12.20 10.97
CA SER A 57 17.95 11.09 11.55
C SER A 57 18.13 11.01 13.07
N SER A 58 17.05 10.74 13.80
CA SER A 58 17.15 10.20 15.15
C SER A 58 17.26 8.67 15.06
N ASN A 59 18.04 8.08 15.98
CA ASN A 59 18.11 6.64 16.13
C ASN A 59 16.94 6.13 17.03
N PRO A 60 16.74 4.79 17.15
CA PRO A 60 15.70 4.24 18.01
C PRO A 60 15.81 4.62 19.48
N LEU A 61 16.98 5.03 19.92
CA LEU A 61 17.25 5.44 21.31
C LEU A 61 16.93 6.92 21.58
N GLY A 62 16.51 7.69 20.56
CA GLY A 62 16.21 9.11 20.69
C GLY A 62 17.42 10.00 20.91
N VAL A 63 18.64 9.52 20.71
CA VAL A 63 19.86 10.30 20.85
C VAL A 63 19.98 11.28 19.69
N SER A 64 20.23 12.56 20.02
CA SER A 64 20.40 13.59 18.99
C SER A 64 21.58 13.33 18.08
N GLY A 65 21.40 13.50 16.78
CA GLY A 65 22.49 13.42 15.78
C GLY A 65 23.59 14.46 15.94
N ASN A 66 23.43 15.41 16.89
CA ASN A 66 24.47 16.39 17.21
C ASN A 66 25.61 15.84 18.07
N TYR A 67 25.42 14.69 18.70
CA TYR A 67 26.46 14.05 19.53
C TYR A 67 27.52 13.32 18.71
N ASP A 68 27.10 12.68 17.63
CA ASP A 68 27.99 11.93 16.74
C ASP A 68 27.50 12.08 15.30
N ARG A 69 28.40 12.45 14.40
CA ARG A 69 28.12 12.70 13.00
C ARG A 69 29.11 11.97 12.12
N LEU A 70 28.57 11.33 11.10
CA LEU A 70 29.33 10.77 9.99
C LEU A 70 29.09 11.61 8.73
N PRO A 71 30.05 11.70 7.82
CA PRO A 71 29.81 12.31 6.51
C PRO A 71 28.69 11.60 5.78
N PHE A 72 27.73 12.37 5.25
CA PHE A 72 26.62 11.79 4.51
C PHE A 72 27.10 11.05 3.27
N ALA A 73 27.99 11.66 2.52
CA ALA A 73 28.65 11.03 1.39
C ALA A 73 30.07 10.56 1.82
N PRO A 74 30.47 9.32 1.46
CA PRO A 74 29.75 8.33 0.66
C PRO A 74 28.90 7.34 1.48
N TYR A 75 29.01 7.34 2.81
CA TYR A 75 28.50 6.25 3.66
C TYR A 75 26.98 6.07 3.57
N PHE A 76 26.21 7.12 3.86
CA PHE A 76 24.75 7.01 3.87
C PHE A 76 24.16 6.89 2.46
N ILE A 77 24.82 7.46 1.46
CA ILE A 77 24.41 7.32 0.06
C ILE A 77 24.46 5.84 -0.35
N PHE A 78 25.56 5.15 -0.08
CA PHE A 78 25.70 3.72 -0.42
C PHE A 78 24.79 2.84 0.44
N LYS A 79 24.56 3.18 1.70
CA LYS A 79 23.63 2.46 2.56
C LYS A 79 22.19 2.53 2.04
N ASP A 80 21.76 3.70 1.60
CA ASP A 80 20.44 3.89 1.00
C ASP A 80 20.31 3.16 -0.34
N LEU A 81 21.35 3.20 -1.18
CA LEU A 81 21.35 2.47 -2.44
C LEU A 81 21.23 0.96 -2.25
N ILE A 82 21.88 0.38 -1.26
CA ILE A 82 21.75 -1.05 -0.96
C ILE A 82 20.30 -1.42 -0.67
N THR A 83 19.61 -0.65 0.16
CA THR A 83 18.20 -0.93 0.51
C THR A 83 17.27 -0.75 -0.69
N ILE A 84 17.51 0.27 -1.52
CA ILE A 84 16.76 0.49 -2.76
C ILE A 84 16.96 -0.68 -3.72
N PHE A 85 18.19 -1.16 -3.91
CA PHE A 85 18.45 -2.31 -4.78
C PHE A 85 17.84 -3.60 -4.26
N ILE A 86 17.85 -3.84 -2.95
CA ILE A 86 17.17 -5.01 -2.37
C ILE A 86 15.66 -4.94 -2.64
N PHE A 87 15.04 -3.78 -2.43
CA PHE A 87 13.62 -3.59 -2.73
C PHE A 87 13.31 -3.83 -4.20
N MET A 88 14.09 -3.22 -5.09
CA MET A 88 13.92 -3.38 -6.54
C MET A 88 14.14 -4.83 -7.00
N PHE A 89 15.08 -5.53 -6.39
CA PHE A 89 15.33 -6.94 -6.69
C PHE A 89 14.12 -7.82 -6.33
N ILE A 90 13.59 -7.66 -5.12
CA ILE A 90 12.40 -8.41 -4.67
C ILE A 90 11.19 -8.08 -5.57
N LEU A 91 10.97 -6.81 -5.84
CA LEU A 91 9.90 -6.36 -6.72
C LEU A 91 10.03 -6.97 -8.11
N SER A 92 11.25 -7.01 -8.66
CA SER A 92 11.53 -7.57 -9.99
C SER A 92 11.19 -9.05 -10.09
N ILE A 93 11.40 -9.82 -9.02
CA ILE A 93 11.00 -11.23 -8.97
C ILE A 93 9.49 -11.36 -9.20
N PHE A 94 8.68 -10.57 -8.49
CA PHE A 94 7.23 -10.62 -8.67
C PHE A 94 6.78 -10.11 -10.03
N VAL A 95 7.38 -9.03 -10.52
CA VAL A 95 6.98 -8.44 -11.81
C VAL A 95 7.34 -9.33 -13.00
N PHE A 96 8.54 -9.92 -13.03
CA PHE A 96 9.03 -10.62 -14.21
C PHE A 96 8.80 -12.14 -14.18
N PHE A 97 8.88 -12.77 -13.02
CA PHE A 97 8.84 -14.23 -12.92
C PHE A 97 7.52 -14.79 -12.42
N ILE A 98 6.86 -14.10 -11.48
CA ILE A 98 5.64 -14.61 -10.85
C ILE A 98 4.57 -13.51 -10.67
N PRO A 99 4.17 -12.80 -11.75
CA PRO A 99 3.29 -11.62 -11.63
C PRO A 99 1.91 -11.95 -11.06
N ASN A 100 1.42 -13.16 -11.24
CA ASN A 100 0.07 -13.58 -10.81
C ASN A 100 0.05 -14.35 -9.48
N ALA A 101 1.21 -14.54 -8.83
CA ALA A 101 1.29 -15.34 -7.60
C ALA A 101 0.48 -14.75 -6.44
N LEU A 102 0.31 -13.43 -6.42
CA LEU A 102 -0.37 -12.68 -5.38
C LEU A 102 -1.78 -12.26 -5.77
N GLY A 103 -2.22 -12.59 -6.97
CA GLY A 103 -3.53 -12.25 -7.50
C GLY A 103 -4.57 -13.37 -7.33
N ASP A 104 -5.81 -13.03 -7.63
CA ASP A 104 -6.92 -13.98 -7.68
C ASP A 104 -7.42 -14.14 -9.12
N SER A 105 -7.80 -15.36 -9.50
CA SER A 105 -8.32 -15.68 -10.83
C SER A 105 -9.64 -14.99 -11.16
N GLU A 106 -10.45 -14.67 -10.17
CA GLU A 106 -11.70 -13.94 -10.35
C GLU A 106 -11.51 -12.54 -10.95
N ASN A 107 -10.33 -11.97 -10.80
CA ASN A 107 -10.02 -10.66 -11.36
C ASN A 107 -9.94 -10.64 -12.91
N TYR A 108 -9.87 -11.80 -13.55
CA TYR A 108 -9.92 -11.94 -15.01
C TYR A 108 -11.34 -11.95 -15.58
N VAL A 109 -12.35 -12.10 -14.71
CA VAL A 109 -13.76 -12.12 -15.11
C VAL A 109 -14.30 -10.69 -15.12
N MET A 110 -15.06 -10.35 -16.18
CA MET A 110 -15.70 -9.05 -16.28
C MET A 110 -16.65 -8.81 -15.12
N ALA A 111 -16.62 -7.62 -14.54
CA ALA A 111 -17.52 -7.25 -13.45
C ALA A 111 -18.99 -7.29 -13.89
N ASN A 112 -19.79 -8.07 -13.17
CA ASN A 112 -21.23 -8.19 -13.38
C ASN A 112 -21.96 -7.84 -12.06
N PRO A 113 -22.79 -6.79 -12.04
CA PRO A 113 -23.50 -6.38 -10.83
C PRO A 113 -24.54 -7.38 -10.34
N MET A 114 -24.97 -8.29 -11.23
CA MET A 114 -26.02 -9.28 -10.94
C MET A 114 -25.46 -10.63 -10.47
N GLN A 115 -24.16 -10.80 -10.47
CA GLN A 115 -23.51 -12.07 -10.13
C GLN A 115 -22.41 -11.86 -9.09
N THR A 116 -22.53 -12.57 -7.98
CA THR A 116 -21.47 -12.64 -6.96
C THR A 116 -20.64 -13.90 -7.18
N PRO A 117 -19.30 -13.84 -7.12
CA PRO A 117 -18.46 -15.03 -7.20
C PRO A 117 -18.84 -16.07 -6.12
N PRO A 118 -18.80 -17.38 -6.43
CA PRO A 118 -19.19 -18.42 -5.48
C PRO A 118 -18.25 -18.53 -4.27
N ALA A 119 -17.00 -18.13 -4.42
CA ALA A 119 -15.99 -18.11 -3.36
C ALA A 119 -15.31 -16.74 -3.29
N ILE A 120 -15.72 -15.93 -2.32
CA ILE A 120 -15.05 -14.65 -2.03
C ILE A 120 -14.01 -14.91 -0.96
N VAL A 121 -12.73 -14.88 -1.33
CA VAL A 121 -11.60 -14.97 -0.41
C VAL A 121 -10.88 -13.63 -0.33
N PRO A 122 -10.50 -13.17 0.88
CA PRO A 122 -9.65 -12.00 1.01
C PRO A 122 -8.29 -12.28 0.37
N GLU A 123 -7.73 -11.28 -0.31
CA GLU A 123 -6.36 -11.33 -0.80
C GLU A 123 -5.40 -11.68 0.35
N TRP A 124 -4.29 -12.37 0.06
CA TRP A 124 -3.36 -12.86 1.06
C TRP A 124 -2.86 -11.77 2.03
N TYR A 125 -2.63 -10.55 1.56
CA TYR A 125 -2.20 -9.40 2.37
C TYR A 125 -3.28 -8.88 3.32
N LYS A 126 -4.55 -9.21 3.10
CA LYS A 126 -5.67 -8.89 4.00
C LYS A 126 -5.93 -9.97 5.05
N ARG A 127 -5.44 -11.19 4.84
CA ARG A 127 -5.62 -12.30 5.78
C ARG A 127 -5.02 -12.01 7.14
N CYS A 128 -3.84 -11.42 7.18
CA CYS A 128 -3.19 -11.04 8.44
C CYS A 128 -4.01 -10.00 9.23
N HIS A 129 -4.64 -9.06 8.54
CA HIS A 129 -5.50 -8.05 9.18
C HIS A 129 -6.79 -8.65 9.73
N LEU A 130 -7.37 -9.61 9.02
CA LEU A 130 -8.57 -10.32 9.46
C LEU A 130 -8.31 -11.17 10.71
N ILE A 131 -7.18 -11.85 10.78
CA ILE A 131 -6.79 -12.66 11.95
C ILE A 131 -6.64 -11.78 13.18
N LEU A 132 -6.04 -10.59 13.05
CA LEU A 132 -5.91 -9.66 14.16
C LEU A 132 -7.26 -9.09 14.63
N LEU A 133 -8.21 -8.86 13.72
CA LEU A 133 -9.56 -8.39 14.06
C LEU A 133 -10.39 -9.48 14.77
N PHE A 134 -10.23 -10.74 14.40
CA PHE A 134 -10.94 -11.85 15.04
C PHE A 134 -10.29 -12.33 16.34
N ALA A 135 -8.97 -12.20 16.47
CA ALA A 135 -8.26 -12.55 17.71
C ALA A 135 -8.51 -11.56 18.86
N GLY A 136 -8.99 -10.36 18.55
CA GLY A 136 -9.34 -9.35 19.56
C GLY A 136 -10.76 -9.46 20.12
N ASN A 137 -11.59 -10.40 19.63
CA ASN A 137 -12.99 -10.57 20.02
C ASN A 137 -13.31 -11.91 20.69
N SER A 138 -12.29 -12.61 21.18
CA SER A 138 -12.46 -13.84 21.99
C SER A 138 -12.15 -13.59 23.47
#